data_9cad62b7eb76af31fefc5f4b1a473927
#
_entry.id   9cad62b7eb76af31fefc5f4b1a473927
#
_cell.length_a   1.000
_cell.length_b   1.000
_cell.length_c   1.000
_cell.angle_alpha   90.00
_cell.angle_beta   90.00
_cell.angle_gamma   90.00
#
_symmetry.space_group_name_H-M   'P 1'
#
loop_
_entity.id
_entity.type
_entity.pdbx_description
1 polymer ?
#
loop_
_entity_poly.entity_id
_entity_poly.type
_entity_poly.pdbx_seq_one_letter_code
_entity_poly.pdbx_strand_id
1 'polypeptide(L)'
;MNVVKIAAHWFAVLLFGLAGAAHAQGNLEINTPAIAALQQSMQQRHSQLGPLYASGAVGLAADGTVALRDASSVPLAQRGQANALIAAENADRAALYREIARANGHPEWESDVRKTFAQRWIDRAQAGWWVQAPGGWKKK
;
A
#
# COMPACT_ATOMS: atom_id res chain seq x y z
N MET A 1 -69.70 0.41 6.89
CA MET A 1 -68.99 0.19 5.62
C MET A 1 -67.71 1.00 5.64
N ASN A 2 -66.68 0.39 6.08
CA ASN A 2 -65.38 1.07 6.22
C ASN A 2 -64.46 0.60 5.13
N VAL A 3 -64.18 1.47 4.19
CA VAL A 3 -63.14 1.27 3.18
C VAL A 3 -61.82 1.61 3.84
N VAL A 4 -61.05 0.60 4.18
CA VAL A 4 -59.71 0.76 4.64
C VAL A 4 -58.82 1.10 3.44
N LYS A 5 -58.41 2.34 3.36
CA LYS A 5 -57.41 2.76 2.38
C LYS A 5 -56.06 2.27 2.85
N ILE A 6 -55.55 1.24 2.20
CA ILE A 6 -54.18 0.79 2.39
C ILE A 6 -53.29 1.79 1.66
N ALA A 7 -52.62 2.58 2.41
CA ALA A 7 -51.57 3.45 1.90
C ALA A 7 -50.38 2.59 1.52
N ALA A 8 -50.14 2.46 0.24
CA ALA A 8 -48.95 1.86 -0.28
C ALA A 8 -47.74 2.72 0.06
N HIS A 9 -46.96 2.27 1.01
CA HIS A 9 -45.68 2.87 1.31
C HIS A 9 -44.70 2.48 0.25
N TRP A 10 -44.40 3.42 -0.57
CA TRP A 10 -43.29 3.33 -1.51
C TRP A 10 -41.99 3.41 -0.72
N PHE A 11 -41.48 2.27 -0.33
CA PHE A 11 -40.08 2.17 0.04
C PHE A 11 -39.28 2.04 -1.26
N ALA A 12 -39.00 3.16 -1.86
CA ALA A 12 -37.91 3.25 -2.82
C ALA A 12 -36.62 3.10 -2.02
N VAL A 13 -36.15 1.88 -1.88
CA VAL A 13 -34.78 1.63 -1.44
C VAL A 13 -33.89 2.11 -2.57
N LEU A 14 -33.38 3.31 -2.42
CA LEU A 14 -32.29 3.83 -3.19
C LEU A 14 -31.03 3.01 -2.85
N LEU A 15 -30.89 1.90 -3.53
CA LEU A 15 -29.61 1.21 -3.68
C LEU A 15 -28.76 2.04 -4.63
N PHE A 16 -28.40 3.23 -4.20
CA PHE A 16 -27.43 4.05 -4.91
C PHE A 16 -26.05 3.85 -4.32
N GLY A 17 -25.21 3.18 -5.12
CA GLY A 17 -23.88 3.71 -5.28
C GLY A 17 -22.82 3.18 -4.35
N LEU A 18 -22.64 1.85 -4.27
CA LEU A 18 -21.35 1.29 -3.85
C LEU A 18 -20.60 0.61 -5.00
N ALA A 19 -21.07 0.75 -6.22
CA ALA A 19 -20.42 0.15 -7.37
C ALA A 19 -19.12 0.88 -7.79
N GLY A 20 -18.97 2.16 -7.45
CA GLY A 20 -17.79 2.93 -7.83
C GLY A 20 -16.54 2.67 -6.98
N ALA A 21 -16.69 2.31 -5.71
CA ALA A 21 -15.56 2.06 -4.82
C ALA A 21 -14.99 0.63 -4.96
N ALA A 22 -15.79 -0.34 -5.42
CA ALA A 22 -15.36 -1.73 -5.57
C ALA A 22 -14.38 -1.92 -6.75
N HIS A 23 -14.45 -1.09 -7.79
CA HIS A 23 -13.59 -1.22 -8.97
C HIS A 23 -12.16 -0.74 -8.75
N ALA A 24 -11.96 0.30 -7.91
CA ALA A 24 -10.63 0.85 -7.63
C ALA A 24 -9.79 -0.06 -6.71
N GLN A 25 -10.42 -0.99 -5.99
CA GLN A 25 -9.72 -1.86 -5.07
C GLN A 25 -9.46 -3.25 -5.64
N GLY A 26 -10.38 -3.79 -6.46
CA GLY A 26 -10.28 -5.13 -7.00
C GLY A 26 -9.99 -6.17 -5.93
N ASN A 27 -9.36 -7.26 -6.31
CA ASN A 27 -8.83 -8.25 -5.38
C ASN A 27 -7.34 -8.00 -5.11
N LEU A 28 -7.02 -7.25 -4.08
CA LEU A 28 -5.64 -6.96 -3.69
C LEU A 28 -4.94 -8.17 -3.06
N GLU A 29 -5.68 -9.18 -2.66
CA GLU A 29 -5.16 -10.44 -2.12
C GLU A 29 -5.00 -11.53 -3.20
N ILE A 30 -5.19 -11.16 -4.47
CA ILE A 30 -4.95 -12.07 -5.58
C ILE A 30 -3.52 -12.57 -5.55
N ASN A 31 -3.33 -13.85 -5.76
CA ASN A 31 -2.01 -14.46 -5.74
C ASN A 31 -1.75 -15.19 -7.05
N THR A 32 -0.59 -14.91 -7.61
CA THR A 32 -0.03 -15.59 -8.77
C THR A 32 1.40 -16.03 -8.43
N PRO A 33 2.01 -16.94 -9.18
CA PRO A 33 3.43 -17.28 -8.96
C PRO A 33 4.36 -16.06 -8.99
N ALA A 34 4.11 -15.09 -9.87
CA ALA A 34 4.87 -13.85 -9.94
C ALA A 34 4.70 -13.00 -8.67
N ILE A 35 3.46 -12.84 -8.20
CA ILE A 35 3.17 -12.09 -6.97
C ILE A 35 3.80 -12.77 -5.76
N ALA A 36 3.66 -14.10 -5.66
CA ALA A 36 4.26 -14.86 -4.56
C ALA A 36 5.78 -14.71 -4.50
N ALA A 37 6.45 -14.74 -5.66
CA ALA A 37 7.89 -14.55 -5.75
C ALA A 37 8.32 -13.15 -5.29
N LEU A 38 7.58 -12.11 -5.67
CA LEU A 38 7.83 -10.73 -5.22
C LEU A 38 7.65 -10.59 -3.71
N GLN A 39 6.58 -11.15 -3.17
CA GLN A 39 6.32 -11.12 -1.73
C GLN A 39 7.40 -11.86 -0.94
N GLN A 40 7.87 -13.00 -1.43
CA GLN A 40 8.96 -13.74 -0.81
C GLN A 40 10.27 -12.94 -0.81
N SER A 41 10.62 -12.31 -1.93
CA SER A 41 11.79 -11.44 -2.05
C SER A 41 11.74 -10.28 -1.05
N MET A 42 10.59 -9.62 -0.97
CA MET A 42 10.37 -8.52 -0.03
C MET A 42 10.46 -8.99 1.43
N GLN A 43 9.90 -10.16 1.75
CA GLN A 43 9.95 -10.72 3.09
C GLN A 43 11.38 -11.05 3.51
N GLN A 44 12.17 -11.65 2.63
CA GLN A 44 13.59 -11.95 2.89
C GLN A 44 14.40 -10.67 3.12
N ARG A 45 14.13 -9.62 2.33
CA ARG A 45 14.81 -8.33 2.46
C ARG A 45 14.42 -7.61 3.74
N HIS A 46 13.25 -7.86 4.28
CA HIS A 46 12.76 -7.17 5.47
C HIS A 46 13.69 -7.34 6.68
N SER A 47 14.37 -8.47 6.80
CA SER A 47 15.35 -8.69 7.88
C SER A 47 16.50 -7.68 7.84
N GLN A 48 16.86 -7.20 6.67
CA GLN A 48 17.91 -6.21 6.46
C GLN A 48 17.40 -4.76 6.51
N LEU A 49 16.16 -4.54 6.10
CA LEU A 49 15.51 -3.22 6.18
C LEU A 49 15.05 -2.88 7.59
N GLY A 50 14.69 -3.86 8.40
CA GLY A 50 14.17 -3.64 9.75
C GLY A 50 15.05 -2.72 10.61
N PRO A 51 16.37 -2.96 10.72
CA PRO A 51 17.27 -2.05 11.44
C PRO A 51 17.31 -0.63 10.89
N LEU A 52 17.14 -0.45 9.58
CA LEU A 52 17.12 0.85 8.92
C LEU A 52 15.83 1.61 9.23
N TYR A 53 14.70 0.91 9.30
CA TYR A 53 13.45 1.51 9.79
C TYR A 53 13.56 1.92 11.26
N ALA A 54 14.11 1.05 12.08
CA ALA A 54 14.24 1.28 13.53
C ALA A 54 15.15 2.47 13.83
N SER A 55 16.23 2.66 13.08
CA SER A 55 17.15 3.78 13.24
C SER A 55 16.59 5.09 12.67
N GLY A 56 15.54 5.04 11.87
CA GLY A 56 15.00 6.20 11.17
C GLY A 56 15.78 6.59 9.91
N ALA A 57 16.77 5.81 9.52
CA ALA A 57 17.49 6.02 8.26
C ALA A 57 16.58 5.90 7.05
N VAL A 58 15.66 4.94 7.09
CA VAL A 58 14.68 4.65 6.05
C VAL A 58 13.27 4.94 6.59
N GLY A 59 12.43 5.50 5.75
CA GLY A 59 11.02 5.74 6.05
C GLY A 59 10.10 5.31 4.90
N LEU A 60 8.81 5.22 5.22
CA LEU A 60 7.77 4.88 4.27
C LEU A 60 7.24 6.15 3.60
N ALA A 61 7.46 6.29 2.31
CA ALA A 61 6.98 7.44 1.55
C ALA A 61 5.48 7.33 1.21
N ALA A 62 4.85 8.47 1.00
CA ALA A 62 3.43 8.55 0.68
C ALA A 62 3.08 7.96 -0.69
N ASP A 63 4.05 7.81 -1.58
CA ASP A 63 3.88 7.29 -2.93
C ASP A 63 3.97 5.76 -3.05
N GLY A 64 4.09 5.05 -1.92
CA GLY A 64 4.20 3.59 -1.90
C GLY A 64 5.62 3.06 -2.03
N THR A 65 6.62 3.92 -1.97
CA THR A 65 8.05 3.55 -1.93
C THR A 65 8.62 3.63 -0.52
N VAL A 66 9.82 3.13 -0.36
CA VAL A 66 10.68 3.43 0.80
C VAL A 66 11.72 4.48 0.39
N ALA A 67 12.12 5.32 1.32
CA ALA A 67 13.06 6.40 1.05
C ALA A 67 14.17 6.45 2.09
N LEU A 68 15.37 6.85 1.66
CA LEU A 68 16.45 7.19 2.57
C LEU A 68 16.11 8.54 3.22
N ARG A 69 15.58 8.51 4.43
CA ARG A 69 15.14 9.70 5.15
C ARG A 69 16.30 10.43 5.83
N ASP A 70 17.20 9.68 6.42
CA ASP A 70 18.34 10.23 7.17
C ASP A 70 19.60 9.41 6.90
N ALA A 71 20.37 9.83 5.92
CA ALA A 71 21.62 9.18 5.55
C ALA A 71 22.66 9.22 6.68
N SER A 72 22.60 10.23 7.55
CA SER A 72 23.54 10.36 8.67
C SER A 72 23.38 9.26 9.71
N SER A 73 22.22 8.61 9.77
CA SER A 73 21.98 7.45 10.64
C SER A 73 22.60 6.15 10.12
N VAL A 74 23.19 6.18 8.92
CA VAL A 74 23.86 5.00 8.32
C VAL A 74 25.36 5.25 8.31
N PRO A 75 26.18 4.38 8.92
CA PRO A 75 27.63 4.47 8.81
C PRO A 75 28.06 4.56 7.35
N LEU A 76 29.04 5.38 7.05
CA LEU A 76 29.48 5.67 5.68
C LEU A 76 29.78 4.39 4.88
N ALA A 77 30.43 3.41 5.51
CA ALA A 77 30.77 2.14 4.89
C ALA A 77 29.53 1.29 4.52
N GLN A 78 28.37 1.55 5.12
CA GLN A 78 27.12 0.79 4.91
C GLN A 78 26.12 1.51 4.00
N ARG A 79 26.39 2.76 3.61
CA ARG A 79 25.44 3.56 2.81
C ARG A 79 25.19 2.98 1.43
N GLY A 80 26.20 2.40 0.78
CA GLY A 80 26.05 1.72 -0.49
C GLY A 80 25.09 0.53 -0.41
N GLN A 81 25.21 -0.28 0.64
CA GLN A 81 24.31 -1.40 0.88
C GLN A 81 22.88 -0.94 1.19
N ALA A 82 22.73 0.10 2.01
CA ALA A 82 21.42 0.67 2.31
C ALA A 82 20.72 1.18 1.04
N ASN A 83 21.43 1.89 0.18
CA ASN A 83 20.90 2.35 -1.09
C ASN A 83 20.48 1.18 -2.01
N ALA A 84 21.27 0.12 -2.05
CA ALA A 84 20.94 -1.08 -2.82
C ALA A 84 19.70 -1.79 -2.30
N LEU A 85 19.53 -1.88 -0.98
CA LEU A 85 18.33 -2.44 -0.36
C LEU A 85 17.06 -1.62 -0.68
N ILE A 86 17.16 -0.30 -0.60
CA ILE A 86 16.08 0.61 -0.97
C ILE A 86 15.69 0.46 -2.43
N ALA A 87 16.68 0.43 -3.33
CA ALA A 87 16.43 0.27 -4.76
C ALA A 87 15.75 -1.07 -5.08
N ALA A 88 16.22 -2.16 -4.47
CA ALA A 88 15.64 -3.48 -4.66
C ALA A 88 14.21 -3.56 -4.10
N GLU A 89 13.97 -3.00 -2.93
CA GLU A 89 12.63 -2.95 -2.35
C GLU A 89 11.66 -2.16 -3.23
N ASN A 90 12.06 -1.01 -3.71
CA ASN A 90 11.21 -0.17 -4.57
C ASN A 90 10.95 -0.82 -5.93
N ALA A 91 11.91 -1.54 -6.49
CA ALA A 91 11.72 -2.30 -7.72
C ALA A 91 10.66 -3.40 -7.53
N ASP A 92 10.74 -4.16 -6.44
CA ASP A 92 9.77 -5.21 -6.12
C ASP A 92 8.39 -4.63 -5.82
N ARG A 93 8.30 -3.51 -5.11
CA ARG A 93 7.02 -2.83 -4.85
C ARG A 93 6.36 -2.37 -6.15
N ALA A 94 7.11 -1.73 -7.04
CA ALA A 94 6.58 -1.30 -8.34
C ALA A 94 6.09 -2.49 -9.18
N ALA A 95 6.85 -3.58 -9.20
CA ALA A 95 6.44 -4.81 -9.88
C ALA A 95 5.20 -5.43 -9.25
N LEU A 96 5.11 -5.45 -7.92
CA LEU A 96 3.95 -5.96 -7.18
C LEU A 96 2.67 -5.20 -7.55
N TYR A 97 2.69 -3.88 -7.56
CA TYR A 97 1.53 -3.06 -7.92
C TYR A 97 1.07 -3.33 -9.35
N ARG A 98 2.01 -3.44 -10.27
CA ARG A 98 1.75 -3.76 -11.68
C ARG A 98 1.15 -5.17 -11.84
N GLU A 99 1.73 -6.16 -11.18
CA GLU A 99 1.27 -7.55 -11.28
C GLU A 99 -0.11 -7.76 -10.66
N ILE A 100 -0.42 -7.09 -9.55
CA ILE A 100 -1.76 -7.12 -8.96
C ILE A 100 -2.79 -6.52 -9.91
N ALA A 101 -2.50 -5.39 -10.53
CA ALA A 101 -3.38 -4.76 -11.51
C ALA A 101 -3.61 -5.70 -12.71
N ARG A 102 -2.55 -6.29 -13.25
CA ARG A 102 -2.63 -7.23 -14.37
C ARG A 102 -3.42 -8.49 -14.04
N ALA A 103 -3.18 -9.06 -12.86
CA ALA A 103 -3.88 -10.27 -12.42
C ALA A 103 -5.38 -10.04 -12.21
N ASN A 104 -5.79 -8.82 -11.92
CA ASN A 104 -7.20 -8.41 -11.86
C ASN A 104 -7.79 -8.13 -13.27
N GLY A 105 -7.02 -8.25 -14.34
CA GLY A 105 -7.44 -7.94 -15.69
C GLY A 105 -7.51 -6.46 -16.02
N HIS A 106 -6.93 -5.62 -15.19
CA HIS A 106 -6.99 -4.16 -15.28
C HIS A 106 -5.60 -3.52 -15.11
N PRO A 107 -4.71 -3.62 -16.12
CA PRO A 107 -3.37 -3.02 -16.03
C PRO A 107 -3.40 -1.51 -15.71
N GLU A 108 -4.46 -0.83 -16.10
CA GLU A 108 -4.68 0.60 -15.84
C GLU A 108 -4.90 0.94 -14.37
N TRP A 109 -5.14 -0.06 -13.53
CA TRP A 109 -5.32 0.14 -12.09
C TRP A 109 -4.01 0.26 -11.30
N GLU A 110 -2.87 0.15 -11.93
CA GLU A 110 -1.57 0.16 -11.24
C GLU A 110 -1.42 1.36 -10.29
N SER A 111 -1.83 2.56 -10.73
CA SER A 111 -1.75 3.75 -9.89
C SER A 111 -2.66 3.67 -8.65
N ASP A 112 -3.86 3.14 -8.78
CA ASP A 112 -4.79 2.98 -7.67
C ASP A 112 -4.35 1.88 -6.71
N VAL A 113 -3.80 0.78 -7.23
CA VAL A 113 -3.18 -0.28 -6.42
C VAL A 113 -2.03 0.30 -5.61
N ARG A 114 -1.15 1.09 -6.24
CA ARG A 114 -0.04 1.78 -5.60
C ARG A 114 -0.50 2.66 -4.43
N LYS A 115 -1.50 3.49 -4.66
CA LYS A 115 -2.06 4.40 -3.63
C LYS A 115 -2.62 3.61 -2.44
N THR A 116 -3.33 2.54 -2.72
CA THR A 116 -3.91 1.69 -1.67
C THR A 116 -2.84 1.01 -0.84
N PHE A 117 -1.80 0.46 -1.49
CA PHE A 117 -0.68 -0.14 -0.78
C PHE A 117 0.15 0.89 -0.01
N ALA A 118 0.35 2.09 -0.56
CA ALA A 118 1.04 3.16 0.15
C ALA A 118 0.40 3.43 1.51
N GLN A 119 -0.92 3.52 1.55
CA GLN A 119 -1.66 3.70 2.80
C GLN A 119 -1.54 2.48 3.72
N ARG A 120 -1.61 1.26 3.16
CA ARG A 120 -1.44 0.02 3.94
C ARG A 120 -0.07 -0.07 4.60
N TRP A 121 1.00 0.26 3.89
CA TRP A 121 2.35 0.26 4.46
C TRP A 121 2.46 1.23 5.63
N ILE A 122 1.91 2.42 5.48
CA ILE A 122 1.89 3.44 6.53
C ILE A 122 1.07 2.97 7.74
N ASP A 123 -0.12 2.42 7.51
CA ASP A 123 -1.00 1.94 8.57
C ASP A 123 -0.39 0.80 9.37
N ARG A 124 0.36 -0.08 8.71
CA ARG A 124 1.02 -1.25 9.31
C ARG A 124 2.42 -0.97 9.85
N ALA A 125 2.96 0.23 9.65
CA ALA A 125 4.27 0.60 10.16
C ALA A 125 4.32 0.44 11.67
N GLN A 126 5.44 -0.06 12.18
CA GLN A 126 5.63 -0.24 13.60
C GLN A 126 5.82 1.10 14.31
N ALA A 127 5.50 1.14 15.59
CA ALA A 127 5.76 2.32 16.41
C ALA A 127 7.25 2.68 16.37
N GLY A 128 7.54 3.95 16.18
CA GLY A 128 8.91 4.46 16.05
C GLY A 128 9.44 4.56 14.63
N TRP A 129 8.77 3.95 13.65
CA TRP A 129 9.13 4.13 12.25
C TRP A 129 8.69 5.49 11.74
N TRP A 130 9.40 5.97 10.72
CA TRP A 130 9.04 7.23 10.08
C TRP A 130 8.18 6.99 8.85
N VAL A 131 7.13 7.78 8.74
CA VAL A 131 6.18 7.75 7.63
C VAL A 131 6.00 9.15 7.07
N GLN A 132 5.79 9.24 5.78
CA GLN A 132 5.51 10.51 5.15
C GLN A 132 4.03 10.86 5.29
N ALA A 133 3.74 12.03 5.83
CA ALA A 133 2.41 12.57 6.06
C ALA A 133 2.28 13.91 5.35
N PRO A 134 1.06 14.48 5.23
CA PRO A 134 0.93 15.87 4.80
C PRO A 134 1.78 16.78 5.70
N GLY A 135 2.65 17.56 5.07
CA GLY A 135 3.57 18.44 5.80
C GLY A 135 4.95 17.86 6.10
N GLY A 136 5.21 16.59 5.78
CA GLY A 136 6.54 16.01 5.89
C GLY A 136 6.60 14.68 6.65
N TRP A 137 7.80 14.34 7.11
CA TRP A 137 8.04 13.11 7.84
C TRP A 137 7.49 13.17 9.26
N LYS A 138 6.86 12.08 9.67
CA LYS A 138 6.29 11.91 11.00
C LYS A 138 6.74 10.57 11.57
N LYS A 139 7.12 10.57 12.84
CA LYS A 139 7.40 9.33 13.58
C LYS A 139 6.08 8.72 14.04
N LYS A 140 5.90 7.45 13.77
CA LYS A 140 4.70 6.74 14.17
C LYS A 140 4.69 6.33 15.63
#